data_c9855052a626070845cf04a71619d761
#
_entry.id   c9855052a626070845cf04a71619d761
#
_cell.length_a   1.000
_cell.length_b   1.000
_cell.length_c   1.000
_cell.angle_alpha   90.00
_cell.angle_beta   90.00
_cell.angle_gamma   90.00
#
_symmetry.space_group_name_H-M   'P 1'
#
loop_
_entity.id
_entity.type
_entity.pdbx_description
1 polymer ?
#
loop_
_entity_poly.entity_id
_entity_poly.type
_entity_poly.pdbx_seq_one_letter_code
_entity_poly.pdbx_strand_id
1 'polypeptide(L)'
;YTYNKDLKYKMTLKGISGATVDEEFYREGSPFEMCEELAKRNVDNAMRNEVATYLANMPNEKCRELVLGMLLKDLGIHMTAKSINKVIPNLIPEFKVALANPIAKAKLKIGEHITVTQKLNGIRGVYYMGGFKSRQGKDIDGFDNIKRDIEDLFKYMDWDNMVLDGE
;
A
#
# COMPACT_ATOMS: atom_id res chain seq x y z
N TYR A 1 7.49 -6.62 9.10
CA TYR A 1 6.50 -5.54 9.09
C TYR A 1 6.68 -4.59 7.90
N THR A 2 7.89 -4.05 7.69
CA THR A 2 8.19 -3.15 6.55
C THR A 2 8.08 -3.88 5.22
N TYR A 3 8.56 -5.10 5.16
CA TYR A 3 8.54 -5.93 3.96
C TYR A 3 7.13 -6.11 3.38
N ASN A 4 6.14 -6.43 4.23
CA ASN A 4 4.78 -6.67 3.75
C ASN A 4 3.98 -5.42 3.42
N LYS A 5 4.39 -4.24 3.91
CA LYS A 5 3.65 -3.01 3.70
C LYS A 5 3.66 -2.56 2.24
N ASP A 6 4.77 -2.80 1.54
CA ASP A 6 4.96 -2.35 0.16
C ASP A 6 4.41 -3.34 -0.88
N LEU A 7 4.13 -4.58 -0.47
CA LEU A 7 3.55 -5.57 -1.36
C LEU A 7 2.08 -5.29 -1.66
N LYS A 8 1.72 -5.31 -2.93
CA LYS A 8 0.38 -4.95 -3.43
C LYS A 8 -0.56 -6.16 -3.48
N TYR A 9 -0.93 -6.73 -2.34
CA TYR A 9 -1.97 -7.76 -2.32
C TYR A 9 -2.97 -7.54 -1.18
N LYS A 10 -4.13 -8.15 -1.28
CA LYS A 10 -5.16 -8.16 -0.23
C LYS A 10 -5.59 -9.60 0.05
N MET A 11 -5.22 -10.11 1.22
CA MET A 11 -5.67 -11.39 1.75
C MET A 11 -6.56 -11.14 2.97
N THR A 12 -7.58 -11.97 3.16
CA THR A 12 -8.48 -11.89 4.33
C THR A 12 -8.60 -13.25 4.98
N LEU A 13 -8.78 -13.27 6.30
CA LEU A 13 -8.98 -14.49 7.06
C LEU A 13 -10.17 -15.31 6.49
N LYS A 14 -11.29 -14.64 6.18
CA LYS A 14 -12.46 -15.28 5.56
C LYS A 14 -12.12 -15.94 4.22
N GLY A 15 -11.26 -15.32 3.42
CA GLY A 15 -10.83 -15.89 2.14
C GLY A 15 -10.00 -17.15 2.31
N ILE A 16 -9.16 -17.21 3.35
CA ILE A 16 -8.33 -18.39 3.65
C ILE A 16 -9.17 -19.50 4.29
N SER A 17 -10.02 -19.18 5.26
CA SER A 17 -10.84 -20.17 5.96
C SER A 17 -11.91 -20.83 5.09
N GLY A 18 -12.29 -20.20 3.99
CA GLY A 18 -13.22 -20.78 3.00
C GLY A 18 -12.50 -21.48 1.83
N ALA A 19 -11.18 -21.56 1.86
CA ALA A 19 -10.39 -22.18 0.81
C ALA A 19 -10.25 -23.72 1.02
N THR A 20 -10.07 -24.44 -0.07
CA THR A 20 -9.84 -25.88 -0.05
C THR A 20 -8.36 -26.16 0.18
N VAL A 21 -8.05 -27.06 1.11
CA VAL A 21 -6.69 -27.56 1.33
C VAL A 21 -6.49 -28.77 0.41
N ASP A 22 -5.40 -28.76 -0.32
CA ASP A 22 -4.96 -29.90 -1.12
C ASP A 22 -3.91 -30.67 -0.32
N GLU A 23 -4.29 -31.83 0.20
CA GLU A 23 -3.43 -32.66 1.04
C GLU A 23 -2.29 -33.36 0.26
N GLU A 24 -2.44 -33.49 -1.06
CA GLU A 24 -1.41 -34.07 -1.93
C GLU A 24 -0.40 -33.02 -2.40
N PHE A 25 -0.72 -31.75 -2.27
CA PHE A 25 0.13 -30.65 -2.70
C PHE A 25 1.03 -30.18 -1.54
N TYR A 26 2.33 -30.39 -1.68
CA TYR A 26 3.32 -29.80 -0.80
C TYR A 26 4.05 -28.68 -1.51
N ARG A 27 3.99 -27.48 -0.93
CA ARG A 27 4.74 -26.34 -1.43
C ARG A 27 5.94 -26.07 -0.53
N GLU A 28 7.12 -26.16 -1.11
CA GLU A 28 8.36 -25.66 -0.50
C GLU A 28 8.43 -24.13 -0.72
N GLY A 29 9.10 -23.46 0.18
CA GLY A 29 9.38 -22.03 0.07
C GLY A 29 9.17 -21.27 1.38
N SER A 30 9.76 -20.11 1.44
CA SER A 30 9.64 -19.24 2.60
C SER A 30 8.32 -18.46 2.61
N PRO A 31 7.83 -18.02 3.77
CA PRO A 31 6.67 -17.11 3.84
C PRO A 31 6.86 -15.82 3.05
N PHE A 32 8.10 -15.37 2.86
CA PHE A 32 8.43 -14.18 2.08
C PHE A 32 8.16 -14.40 0.59
N GLU A 33 8.58 -15.55 0.04
CA GLU A 33 8.30 -15.93 -1.35
C GLU A 33 6.81 -16.04 -1.61
N MET A 34 6.04 -16.58 -0.65
CA MET A 34 4.57 -16.59 -0.74
C MET A 34 4.00 -15.18 -0.82
N CYS A 35 4.49 -14.25 0.00
CA CYS A 35 4.06 -12.84 -0.05
C CYS A 35 4.40 -12.18 -1.39
N GLU A 36 5.57 -12.46 -1.95
CA GLU A 36 5.98 -11.92 -3.26
C GLU A 36 5.11 -12.44 -4.39
N GLU A 37 4.74 -13.71 -4.37
CA GLU A 37 3.83 -14.26 -5.36
C GLU A 37 2.42 -13.67 -5.27
N LEU A 38 1.92 -13.48 -4.05
CA LEU A 38 0.65 -12.78 -3.81
C LEU A 38 0.67 -11.34 -4.36
N ALA A 39 1.85 -10.71 -4.41
CA ALA A 39 2.00 -9.37 -4.96
C ALA A 39 2.08 -9.34 -6.48
N LYS A 40 2.53 -10.43 -7.12
CA LYS A 40 2.73 -10.51 -8.58
C LYS A 40 1.45 -10.80 -9.36
N ARG A 41 0.44 -11.40 -8.73
CA ARG A 41 -0.81 -11.80 -9.40
C ARG A 41 -2.05 -11.50 -8.54
N ASN A 42 -3.21 -11.53 -9.17
CA ASN A 42 -4.47 -11.34 -8.45
C ASN A 42 -4.71 -12.51 -7.49
N VAL A 43 -5.25 -12.19 -6.32
CA VAL A 43 -5.63 -13.18 -5.31
C VAL A 43 -7.00 -13.75 -5.67
N ASP A 44 -7.01 -14.79 -6.48
CA ASP A 44 -8.16 -15.58 -6.85
C ASP A 44 -8.40 -16.78 -5.90
N ASN A 45 -9.34 -17.65 -6.22
CA ASN A 45 -9.62 -18.83 -5.41
C ASN A 45 -8.49 -19.87 -5.46
N ALA A 46 -7.81 -20.02 -6.60
CA ALA A 46 -6.67 -20.92 -6.72
C ALA A 46 -5.55 -20.48 -5.76
N MET A 47 -5.21 -19.19 -5.76
CA MET A 47 -4.21 -18.64 -4.85
C MET A 47 -4.62 -18.78 -3.37
N ARG A 48 -5.91 -18.64 -3.05
CA ARG A 48 -6.39 -18.88 -1.67
C ARG A 48 -6.22 -20.32 -1.24
N ASN A 49 -6.49 -21.27 -2.13
CA ASN A 49 -6.27 -22.70 -1.89
C ASN A 49 -4.78 -23.01 -1.70
N GLU A 50 -3.89 -22.45 -2.52
CA GLU A 50 -2.45 -22.56 -2.37
C GLU A 50 -1.98 -22.05 -0.99
N VAL A 51 -2.48 -20.88 -0.56
CA VAL A 51 -2.16 -20.31 0.75
C VAL A 51 -2.71 -21.17 1.89
N ALA A 52 -3.92 -21.69 1.77
CA ALA A 52 -4.51 -22.56 2.80
C ALA A 52 -3.71 -23.87 2.94
N THR A 53 -3.33 -24.46 1.82
CA THR A 53 -2.49 -25.67 1.77
C THR A 53 -1.10 -25.40 2.37
N TYR A 54 -0.48 -24.29 2.01
CA TYR A 54 0.80 -23.86 2.57
C TYR A 54 0.75 -23.71 4.10
N LEU A 55 -0.31 -23.09 4.61
CA LEU A 55 -0.52 -22.93 6.06
C LEU A 55 -0.80 -24.27 6.77
N ALA A 56 -1.52 -25.19 6.12
CA ALA A 56 -1.81 -26.50 6.66
C ALA A 56 -0.52 -27.33 6.86
N ASN A 57 0.47 -27.14 5.98
CA ASN A 57 1.76 -27.83 6.02
C ASN A 57 2.80 -27.19 6.98
N MET A 58 2.41 -26.17 7.77
CA MET A 58 3.31 -25.58 8.75
C MET A 58 3.63 -26.57 9.88
N PRO A 59 4.89 -26.60 10.38
CA PRO A 59 5.37 -27.62 11.32
C PRO A 59 4.65 -27.61 12.67
N ASN A 60 4.06 -26.49 13.06
CA ASN A 60 3.30 -26.36 14.30
C ASN A 60 2.36 -25.15 14.23
N GLU A 61 1.41 -25.09 15.17
CA GLU A 61 0.39 -24.06 15.25
C GLU A 61 0.99 -22.64 15.39
N LYS A 62 2.00 -22.49 16.20
CA LYS A 62 2.65 -21.18 16.40
C LYS A 62 3.30 -20.65 15.10
N CYS A 63 3.92 -21.50 14.31
CA CYS A 63 4.44 -21.13 12.99
C CYS A 63 3.29 -20.73 12.06
N ARG A 64 2.20 -21.51 12.06
CA ARG A 64 1.00 -21.22 11.29
C ARG A 64 0.41 -19.85 11.62
N GLU A 65 0.23 -19.52 12.90
CA GLU A 65 -0.28 -18.23 13.36
C GLU A 65 0.62 -17.08 12.93
N LEU A 66 1.93 -17.20 13.08
CA LEU A 66 2.89 -16.17 12.67
C LEU A 66 2.86 -15.94 11.17
N VAL A 67 2.87 -17.01 10.38
CA VAL A 67 2.82 -16.92 8.91
C VAL A 67 1.47 -16.36 8.46
N LEU A 68 0.38 -16.80 9.07
CA LEU A 68 -0.95 -16.24 8.81
C LEU A 68 -0.99 -14.73 9.09
N GLY A 69 -0.50 -14.29 10.25
CA GLY A 69 -0.40 -12.86 10.59
C GLY A 69 0.44 -12.08 9.59
N MET A 70 1.53 -12.67 9.10
CA MET A 70 2.38 -12.09 8.06
C MET A 70 1.61 -11.94 6.74
N LEU A 71 0.90 -12.98 6.28
CA LEU A 71 0.10 -12.98 5.05
C LEU A 71 -1.08 -12.01 5.11
N LEU A 72 -1.72 -11.89 6.27
CA LEU A 72 -2.80 -10.92 6.52
C LEU A 72 -2.29 -9.49 6.74
N LYS A 73 -0.98 -9.30 6.86
CA LYS A 73 -0.32 -8.03 7.23
C LYS A 73 -0.71 -7.51 8.61
N ASP A 74 -1.11 -8.42 9.49
CA ASP A 74 -1.47 -8.13 10.87
C ASP A 74 -0.84 -9.18 11.80
N LEU A 75 0.24 -8.79 12.45
CA LEU A 75 0.95 -9.64 13.41
C LEU A 75 0.35 -9.56 14.83
N GLY A 76 -0.73 -8.81 15.03
CA GLY A 76 -1.37 -8.63 16.33
C GLY A 76 -0.52 -7.86 17.36
N ILE A 77 0.58 -7.24 16.93
CA ILE A 77 1.49 -6.51 17.84
C ILE A 77 1.04 -5.09 18.14
N HIS A 78 -0.04 -4.63 17.54
CA HIS A 78 -0.63 -3.29 17.71
C HIS A 78 0.35 -2.12 17.60
N MET A 79 1.45 -2.31 16.87
CA MET A 79 2.44 -1.28 16.63
C MET A 79 2.21 -0.61 15.28
N THR A 80 2.28 0.72 15.27
CA THR A 80 2.20 1.51 14.02
C THR A 80 3.59 1.90 13.55
N ALA A 81 3.74 2.23 12.24
CA ALA A 81 4.99 2.78 11.71
C ALA A 81 5.45 4.01 12.51
N LYS A 82 4.50 4.85 12.94
CA LYS A 82 4.80 6.03 13.79
C LYS A 82 5.39 5.64 15.14
N SER A 83 4.88 4.59 15.77
CA SER A 83 5.40 4.10 17.06
C SER A 83 6.81 3.54 16.92
N ILE A 84 7.07 2.81 15.84
CA ILE A 84 8.38 2.25 15.51
C ILE A 84 9.37 3.37 15.20
N ASN A 85 8.99 4.32 14.34
CA ASN A 85 9.84 5.44 13.96
C ASN A 85 10.12 6.43 15.13
N LYS A 86 9.33 6.38 16.19
CA LYS A 86 9.61 7.15 17.41
C LYS A 86 10.82 6.59 18.16
N VAL A 87 11.02 5.28 18.11
CA VAL A 87 12.14 4.59 18.79
C VAL A 87 13.36 4.54 17.88
N ILE A 88 13.14 4.19 16.61
CA ILE A 88 14.20 4.13 15.60
C ILE A 88 13.78 5.06 14.45
N PRO A 89 14.30 6.29 14.42
CA PRO A 89 13.91 7.29 13.43
C PRO A 89 14.13 6.82 11.98
N ASN A 90 13.11 7.03 11.14
CA ASN A 90 13.14 6.71 9.71
C ASN A 90 13.35 5.22 9.35
N LEU A 91 13.16 4.30 10.30
CA LEU A 91 13.25 2.87 10.00
C LEU A 91 12.18 2.44 8.99
N ILE A 92 10.98 3.00 9.11
CA ILE A 92 9.88 2.76 8.18
C ILE A 92 9.65 4.02 7.36
N PRO A 93 9.95 4.01 6.06
CA PRO A 93 9.66 5.15 5.19
C PRO A 93 8.18 5.49 5.20
N GLU A 94 7.84 6.76 5.36
CA GLU A 94 6.47 7.26 5.31
C GLU A 94 6.31 8.25 4.17
N PHE A 95 5.42 7.94 3.24
CA PHE A 95 4.99 8.90 2.23
C PHE A 95 3.86 9.75 2.82
N LYS A 96 4.13 11.04 3.02
CA LYS A 96 3.15 11.97 3.60
C LYS A 96 2.70 12.97 2.56
N VAL A 97 1.40 13.03 2.35
CA VAL A 97 0.75 14.06 1.52
C VAL A 97 -0.04 15.02 2.39
N ALA A 98 -0.17 16.26 1.95
CA ALA A 98 -1.03 17.23 2.62
C ALA A 98 -2.48 16.73 2.64
N LEU A 99 -3.13 16.88 3.78
CA LEU A 99 -4.54 16.52 3.96
C LEU A 99 -5.33 17.76 4.35
N ALA A 100 -6.52 17.92 3.74
CA ALA A 100 -7.45 18.94 4.16
C ALA A 100 -8.00 18.65 5.56
N ASN A 101 -8.13 19.70 6.35
CA ASN A 101 -8.84 19.64 7.63
C ASN A 101 -10.30 20.12 7.44
N PRO A 102 -11.24 19.62 8.26
CA PRO A 102 -12.59 20.17 8.29
C PRO A 102 -12.57 21.66 8.61
N ILE A 103 -13.43 22.44 7.95
CA ILE A 103 -13.52 23.90 8.16
C ILE A 103 -13.74 24.27 9.63
N ALA A 104 -14.45 23.44 10.38
CA ALA A 104 -14.66 23.64 11.82
C ALA A 104 -13.35 23.63 12.65
N LYS A 105 -12.26 23.08 12.11
CA LYS A 105 -10.92 23.10 12.71
C LYS A 105 -10.04 24.22 12.19
N ALA A 106 -10.49 24.94 11.14
CA ALA A 106 -9.74 26.04 10.56
C ALA A 106 -9.93 27.29 11.44
N LYS A 107 -8.84 27.90 11.84
CA LYS A 107 -8.85 29.19 12.55
C LYS A 107 -8.85 30.32 11.52
N LEU A 108 -9.96 30.45 10.78
CA LEU A 108 -10.12 31.53 9.79
C LEU A 108 -10.29 32.86 10.52
N LYS A 109 -9.58 33.89 10.06
CA LYS A 109 -9.71 35.26 10.55
C LYS A 109 -10.58 36.04 9.59
N ILE A 110 -11.38 36.97 10.13
CA ILE A 110 -12.20 37.89 9.31
C ILE A 110 -11.23 38.75 8.48
N GLY A 111 -11.46 38.81 7.17
CA GLY A 111 -10.62 39.55 6.24
C GLY A 111 -9.49 38.76 5.58
N GLU A 112 -9.32 37.50 5.90
CA GLU A 112 -8.38 36.63 5.17
C GLU A 112 -8.93 36.30 3.77
N HIS A 113 -8.04 36.34 2.77
CA HIS A 113 -8.35 35.81 1.45
C HIS A 113 -8.39 34.31 1.48
N ILE A 114 -9.50 33.73 1.02
CA ILE A 114 -9.65 32.28 0.88
C ILE A 114 -9.91 31.93 -0.58
N THR A 115 -9.35 30.82 -1.03
CA THR A 115 -9.64 30.26 -2.34
C THR A 115 -10.64 29.12 -2.18
N VAL A 116 -11.72 29.18 -2.96
CA VAL A 116 -12.74 28.12 -3.00
C VAL A 116 -12.62 27.39 -4.33
N THR A 117 -12.43 26.09 -4.28
CA THR A 117 -12.36 25.22 -5.46
C THR A 117 -13.40 24.12 -5.39
N GLN A 118 -13.83 23.64 -6.55
CA GLN A 118 -14.70 22.47 -6.62
C GLN A 118 -13.94 21.23 -6.14
N LYS A 119 -14.55 20.45 -5.26
CA LYS A 119 -14.00 19.14 -4.91
C LYS A 119 -14.23 18.16 -6.06
N LEU A 120 -13.16 17.73 -6.68
CA LEU A 120 -13.21 16.65 -7.67
C LEU A 120 -13.42 15.29 -6.98
N ASN A 121 -14.05 14.36 -7.69
CA ASN A 121 -14.24 12.99 -7.25
C ASN A 121 -13.46 12.06 -8.18
N GLY A 122 -12.37 11.51 -7.68
CA GLY A 122 -11.52 10.64 -8.47
C GLY A 122 -10.48 9.92 -7.59
N ILE A 123 -9.39 9.54 -8.22
CA ILE A 123 -8.24 8.94 -7.54
C ILE A 123 -7.15 10.02 -7.45
N ARG A 124 -6.77 10.39 -6.23
CA ARG A 124 -5.64 11.29 -6.03
C ARG A 124 -4.35 10.64 -6.53
N GLY A 125 -3.69 11.31 -7.45
CA GLY A 125 -2.38 10.94 -7.97
C GLY A 125 -1.36 12.05 -7.67
N VAL A 126 -0.25 11.67 -7.06
CA VAL A 126 0.88 12.58 -6.84
C VAL A 126 1.99 12.17 -7.80
N TYR A 127 2.31 13.02 -8.78
CA TYR A 127 3.46 12.80 -9.63
C TYR A 127 4.74 13.20 -8.88
N TYR A 128 5.62 12.24 -8.71
CA TYR A 128 6.85 12.41 -7.95
C TYR A 128 7.94 11.46 -8.47
N MET A 129 9.13 11.98 -8.71
CA MET A 129 10.28 11.21 -9.21
C MET A 129 9.98 10.34 -10.44
N GLY A 130 9.29 10.93 -11.43
CA GLY A 130 9.00 10.26 -12.70
C GLY A 130 7.88 9.23 -12.67
N GLY A 131 7.04 9.20 -11.62
CA GLY A 131 5.91 8.29 -11.52
C GLY A 131 4.76 8.81 -10.69
N PHE A 132 3.59 8.19 -10.86
CA PHE A 132 2.43 8.51 -10.04
C PHE A 132 2.41 7.68 -8.76
N LYS A 133 2.14 8.34 -7.65
CA LYS A 133 1.99 7.74 -6.32
C LYS A 133 0.57 7.97 -5.79
N SER A 134 0.01 6.97 -5.17
CA SER A 134 -1.24 7.11 -4.43
C SER A 134 -1.03 7.91 -3.13
N ARG A 135 -2.11 8.28 -2.46
CA ARG A 135 -2.08 8.89 -1.12
C ARG A 135 -1.20 8.15 -0.11
N GLN A 136 -0.99 6.85 -0.31
CA GLN A 136 -0.18 6.01 0.57
C GLN A 136 1.25 5.81 0.07
N GLY A 137 1.64 6.51 -1.02
CA GLY A 137 2.96 6.39 -1.64
C GLY A 137 3.14 5.14 -2.50
N LYS A 138 2.05 4.41 -2.83
CA LYS A 138 2.11 3.27 -3.73
C LYS A 138 2.09 3.75 -5.17
N ASP A 139 2.83 3.07 -6.03
CA ASP A 139 2.80 3.35 -7.46
C ASP A 139 1.40 3.13 -8.03
N ILE A 140 1.04 3.99 -8.96
CA ILE A 140 -0.19 3.88 -9.74
C ILE A 140 0.23 3.79 -11.21
N ASP A 141 -0.17 2.69 -11.85
CA ASP A 141 0.08 2.44 -13.27
C ASP A 141 -1.10 2.91 -14.12
N GLY A 142 -0.91 3.04 -15.44
CA GLY A 142 -1.98 3.35 -16.39
C GLY A 142 -2.17 4.83 -16.72
N PHE A 143 -1.26 5.70 -16.29
CA PHE A 143 -1.28 7.14 -16.59
C PHE A 143 -0.19 7.57 -17.59
N ASP A 144 0.22 6.70 -18.50
CA ASP A 144 1.37 6.93 -19.39
C ASP A 144 1.22 8.17 -20.27
N ASN A 145 0.00 8.47 -20.72
CA ASN A 145 -0.28 9.69 -21.50
C ASN A 145 -0.05 10.94 -20.67
N ILE A 146 -0.65 10.99 -19.47
CA ILE A 146 -0.50 12.14 -18.56
C ILE A 146 0.95 12.28 -18.10
N LYS A 147 1.62 11.17 -17.85
CA LYS A 147 3.04 11.17 -17.49
C LYS A 147 3.89 11.83 -18.58
N ARG A 148 3.69 11.48 -19.83
CA ARG A 148 4.41 12.07 -20.98
C ARG A 148 4.15 13.58 -21.07
N ASP A 149 2.88 13.98 -20.96
CA ASP A 149 2.51 15.40 -21.02
C ASP A 149 3.17 16.21 -19.88
N ILE A 150 3.25 15.62 -18.68
CA ILE A 150 3.94 16.23 -17.53
C ILE A 150 5.45 16.32 -17.79
N GLU A 151 6.07 15.28 -18.31
CA GLU A 151 7.51 15.26 -18.63
C GLU A 151 7.86 16.29 -19.69
N ASP A 152 7.02 16.47 -20.71
CA ASP A 152 7.19 17.51 -21.73
C ASP A 152 6.99 18.91 -21.15
N LEU A 153 6.01 19.10 -20.28
CA LEU A 153 5.82 20.36 -19.56
C LEU A 153 7.03 20.71 -18.70
N PHE A 154 7.58 19.76 -17.99
CA PHE A 154 8.75 19.97 -17.13
C PHE A 154 9.98 20.39 -17.95
N LYS A 155 10.23 19.74 -19.09
CA LYS A 155 11.28 20.14 -20.01
C LYS A 155 11.09 21.57 -20.55
N TYR A 156 9.85 21.90 -20.91
CA TYR A 156 9.53 23.24 -21.44
C TYR A 156 9.74 24.34 -20.39
N MET A 157 9.39 24.04 -19.13
CA MET A 157 9.46 25.00 -18.03
C MET A 157 10.82 25.02 -17.32
N ASP A 158 11.74 24.12 -17.69
CA ASP A 158 13.02 23.91 -16.98
C ASP A 158 12.84 23.66 -15.48
N TRP A 159 11.86 22.83 -15.14
CA TRP A 159 11.50 22.50 -13.77
C TRP A 159 12.12 21.17 -13.34
N ASP A 160 13.15 21.25 -12.52
CA ASP A 160 13.69 20.09 -11.82
C ASP A 160 12.98 19.89 -10.48
N ASN A 161 12.76 18.64 -10.10
CA ASN A 161 12.24 18.26 -8.79
C ASN A 161 10.83 18.79 -8.41
N MET A 162 9.98 18.99 -9.40
CA MET A 162 8.59 19.37 -9.13
C MET A 162 7.74 18.19 -8.67
N VAL A 163 6.76 18.50 -7.83
CA VAL A 163 5.72 17.57 -7.40
C VAL A 163 4.38 18.11 -7.88
N LEU A 164 3.63 17.31 -8.62
CA LEU A 164 2.26 17.66 -9.01
C LEU A 164 1.29 16.77 -8.22
N ASP A 165 0.26 17.40 -7.66
CA ASP A 165 -0.76 16.71 -6.87
C ASP A 165 -2.13 17.04 -7.46
N GLY A 166 -2.84 16.01 -7.87
CA GLY A 166 -4.11 16.15 -8.58
C GLY A 166 -5.07 14.98 -8.33
N GLU A 167 -6.24 15.11 -8.89
CA GLU A 167 -7.31 14.12 -8.78
C GLU A 167 -8.01 13.94 -10.12
#